data_1cc5d82e71a4894a8d3830424d22e3d6
#
_entry.id   1cc5d82e71a4894a8d3830424d22e3d6
#
_cell.length_a   1.000
_cell.length_b   1.000
_cell.length_c   1.000
_cell.angle_alpha   90.00
_cell.angle_beta   90.00
_cell.angle_gamma   90.00
#
_symmetry.space_group_name_H-M   'P 1'
#
loop_
_entity.id
_entity.type
_entity.pdbx_description
1 polymer ?
#
loop_
_entity_poly.entity_id
_entity_poly.type
_entity_poly.pdbx_seq_one_letter_code
_entity_poly.pdbx_strand_id
1 'polypeptide(L)' 'MNTVKASTKQLNILVEIMHGLGDTVCALALLKGVRYLYPDAKLTVLCKMNAGRDIVESSYIPIDKIIVLDVYKNI' A
#
# COMPACT_ATOMS: atom_id res chain seq x y z
N MET A 1 10.93 -21.78 15.69
CA MET A 1 10.28 -21.57 15.42
C MET A 1 9.94 -21.72 14.36
N ASN A 2 9.47 -21.83 14.03
CA ASN A 2 9.01 -22.11 13.18
C ASN A 2 8.73 -21.41 12.31
N THR A 3 8.84 -21.19 11.75
CA THR A 3 8.65 -20.69 11.03
C THR A 3 8.03 -20.77 10.20
N VAL A 4 7.72 -20.81 9.98
CA VAL A 4 6.87 -20.76 9.42
C VAL A 4 6.90 -20.52 8.18
N LYS A 5 7.12 -20.86 7.51
CA LYS A 5 7.15 -20.78 6.45
C LYS A 5 6.24 -20.53 5.82
N ALA A 6 6.00 -20.01 6.11
CA ALA A 6 5.03 -19.70 5.85
C ALA A 6 4.63 -19.78 4.67
N SER A 7 4.95 -19.79 4.14
CA SER A 7 4.31 -19.77 3.22
C SER A 7 4.91 -19.79 2.04
N THR A 8 4.83 -20.71 1.52
CA THR A 8 5.16 -20.83 0.20
C THR A 8 4.14 -20.17 -0.66
N LYS A 9 3.04 -19.76 -0.10
CA LYS A 9 2.06 -19.06 -0.88
C LYS A 9 2.31 -17.60 -0.89
N GLN A 10 2.15 -16.97 -2.03
CA GLN A 10 2.25 -15.55 -2.12
C GLN A 10 1.03 -14.90 -1.46
N LEU A 11 1.27 -13.95 -0.60
CA LEU A 11 0.21 -13.18 0.02
C LEU A 11 -0.19 -12.03 -0.87
N ASN A 12 -1.48 -11.71 -0.84
CA ASN A 12 -2.01 -10.53 -1.50
C ASN A 12 -2.47 -9.59 -0.39
N ILE A 13 -1.85 -8.43 -0.31
CA ILE A 13 -2.12 -7.47 0.75
C ILE A 13 -2.67 -6.20 0.15
N LEU A 14 -3.78 -5.73 0.67
CA LEU A 14 -4.38 -4.48 0.25
C LEU A 14 -4.31 -3.49 1.40
N VAL A 15 -3.74 -2.33 1.14
CA VAL A 15 -3.70 -1.26 2.12
C VAL A 15 -4.53 -0.10 1.59
N GLU A 16 -5.54 0.31 2.36
CA GLU A 16 -6.40 1.41 1.98
C GLU A 16 -5.93 2.70 2.63
N ILE A 17 -5.77 3.73 1.83
CA ILE A 17 -5.41 5.06 2.31
C ILE A 17 -6.51 5.99 1.86
N MET A 18 -7.53 6.14 2.71
CA MET A 18 -8.76 6.81 2.33
C MET A 18 -8.90 8.20 2.92
N HIS A 19 -7.90 8.67 3.63
CA HIS A 19 -7.95 9.96 4.28
C HIS A 19 -7.09 10.98 3.53
N GLY A 20 -6.83 12.10 4.14
CA GLY A 20 -6.13 13.18 3.48
C GLY A 20 -4.63 12.93 3.32
N LEU A 21 -3.94 13.96 2.84
CA LEU A 21 -2.51 13.83 2.53
C LEU A 21 -1.65 13.54 3.75
N GLY A 22 -2.02 14.13 4.90
CA GLY A 22 -1.27 13.88 6.13
C GLY A 22 -1.30 12.41 6.51
N ASP A 23 -2.48 11.79 6.38
CA ASP A 23 -2.61 10.37 6.68
C ASP A 23 -1.87 9.52 5.67
N THR A 24 -1.81 9.97 4.41
CA THR A 24 -1.05 9.26 3.40
C THR A 24 0.42 9.22 3.77
N VAL A 25 0.97 10.35 4.20
CA VAL A 25 2.37 10.39 4.60
C VAL A 25 2.62 9.45 5.77
N CYS A 26 1.73 9.45 6.75
CA CYS A 26 1.87 8.54 7.89
C CYS A 26 1.77 7.08 7.46
N ALA A 27 0.95 6.80 6.47
CA ALA A 27 0.79 5.44 5.99
C ALA A 27 2.04 4.90 5.30
N LEU A 28 2.95 5.77 4.87
CA LEU A 28 4.20 5.29 4.26
C LEU A 28 4.99 4.42 5.21
N ALA A 29 4.97 4.75 6.49
CA ALA A 29 5.68 3.93 7.49
C ALA A 29 5.05 2.53 7.55
N LEU A 30 3.71 2.46 7.48
CA LEU A 30 3.03 1.19 7.46
C LEU A 30 3.40 0.39 6.22
N LEU A 31 3.41 1.04 5.06
CA LEU A 31 3.75 0.36 3.81
C LEU A 31 5.17 -0.19 3.84
N LYS A 32 6.10 0.58 4.39
CA LYS A 32 7.47 0.10 4.55
C LYS A 32 7.52 -1.12 5.44
N GLY A 33 6.79 -1.08 6.55
CA GLY A 33 6.75 -2.20 7.47
C GLY A 33 6.18 -3.45 6.82
N VAL A 34 5.09 -3.28 6.09
CA VAL A 34 4.45 -4.41 5.40
C VAL A 34 5.42 -5.01 4.39
N ARG A 35 6.08 -4.18 3.61
CA ARG A 35 7.01 -4.69 2.61
C ARG A 35 8.22 -5.36 3.26
N TYR A 36 8.66 -4.82 4.40
CA TYR A 36 9.77 -5.42 5.13
C TYR A 36 9.40 -6.81 5.65
N LEU A 37 8.20 -6.94 6.20
CA LEU A 37 7.77 -8.20 6.79
C LEU A 37 7.37 -9.23 5.74
N TYR A 38 6.86 -8.77 4.61
CA TYR A 38 6.37 -9.67 3.56
C TYR A 38 6.97 -9.29 2.22
N PRO A 39 8.28 -9.51 2.06
CA PRO A 39 8.97 -9.01 0.86
C PRO A 39 8.45 -9.57 -0.44
N ASP A 40 7.85 -10.76 -0.39
CA ASP A 40 7.36 -11.40 -1.61
C ASP A 40 5.86 -11.23 -1.82
N ALA A 41 5.19 -10.52 -0.93
CA ALA A 41 3.76 -10.33 -1.06
C ALA A 41 3.43 -9.43 -2.25
N LYS A 42 2.25 -9.66 -2.84
CA LYS A 42 1.73 -8.72 -3.82
C LYS A 42 1.01 -7.62 -3.05
N LEU A 43 1.53 -6.42 -3.14
CA LEU A 43 1.06 -5.29 -2.35
C LEU A 43 0.30 -4.33 -3.24
N THR A 44 -0.96 -4.11 -2.91
CA THR A 44 -1.81 -3.17 -3.62
C THR A 44 -2.19 -2.05 -2.66
N VAL A 45 -2.11 -0.82 -3.13
CA VAL A 45 -2.50 0.34 -2.35
C VAL A 45 -3.73 0.96 -3.00
N LEU A 46 -4.73 1.23 -2.20
CA LEU A 46 -5.96 1.87 -2.66
C LEU A 46 -5.98 3.29 -2.11
N CYS A 47 -5.94 4.26 -2.99
CA CYS A 47 -5.92 5.67 -2.62
C CYS A 47 -7.24 6.32 -2.96
N LYS A 48 -7.59 7.33 -2.18
CA LYS A 48 -8.81 8.07 -2.41
C LYS A 48 -8.67 9.06 -3.56
N MET A 49 -7.49 9.63 -3.73
CA MET A 49 -7.29 10.66 -4.73
C MET A 49 -5.88 10.59 -5.32
N ASN A 50 -5.70 11.25 -6.44
CA ASN A 50 -4.43 11.20 -7.17
C ASN A 50 -3.25 11.74 -6.38
N ALA A 51 -3.47 12.73 -5.52
CA ALA A 51 -2.39 13.27 -4.72
C ALA A 51 -1.81 12.20 -3.80
N GLY A 52 -2.67 11.33 -3.27
CA GLY A 52 -2.20 10.22 -2.45
C GLY A 52 -1.33 9.27 -3.24
N ARG A 53 -1.73 8.97 -4.47
CA ARG A 53 -0.93 8.13 -5.34
C ARG A 53 0.45 8.72 -5.57
N ASP A 54 0.50 10.03 -5.82
CA ASP A 54 1.78 10.68 -6.09
C ASP A 54 2.72 10.55 -4.90
N ILE A 55 2.21 10.69 -3.69
CA ILE A 55 3.02 10.55 -2.49
C ILE A 55 3.55 9.13 -2.38
N VAL A 56 2.69 8.13 -2.60
CA VAL A 56 3.09 6.74 -2.49
C VAL A 56 4.14 6.40 -3.54
N GLU A 57 3.95 6.87 -4.76
CA GLU A 57 4.93 6.60 -5.82
C GLU A 57 6.27 7.24 -5.52
N SER A 58 6.25 8.43 -4.91
CA SER A 58 7.49 9.14 -4.58
C SER A 58 8.26 8.49 -3.44
N SER A 59 7.63 7.58 -2.72
CA SER A 59 8.26 6.95 -1.57
C SER A 59 9.30 5.91 -1.94
N TYR A 60 9.27 5.43 -3.18
CA TYR A 60 10.15 4.36 -3.66
C TYR A 60 9.96 3.04 -2.93
N ILE A 61 8.85 2.87 -2.23
CA ILE A 61 8.51 1.59 -1.63
C ILE A 61 8.02 0.68 -2.75
N PRO A 62 8.53 -0.54 -2.87
CA PRO A 62 8.08 -1.45 -3.92
C PRO A 62 6.61 -1.83 -3.72
N ILE A 63 5.77 -1.34 -4.61
CA ILE A 63 4.34 -1.58 -4.58
C ILE A 63 3.93 -2.12 -5.94
N ASP A 64 3.15 -3.19 -5.94
CA ASP A 64 2.79 -3.86 -7.17
C ASP A 64 1.69 -3.14 -7.93
N LYS A 65 0.77 -2.52 -7.20
CA LYS A 65 -0.36 -1.88 -7.86
C LYS A 65 -0.92 -0.76 -6.99
N ILE A 66 -1.27 0.34 -7.64
CA ILE A 66 -1.91 1.46 -6.96
C ILE A 66 -3.22 1.73 -7.67
N ILE A 67 -4.30 1.73 -6.90
CA ILE A 67 -5.63 2.01 -7.42
C ILE A 67 -6.10 3.32 -6.81
N VAL A 68 -6.61 4.21 -7.65
CA VAL A 68 -7.18 5.47 -7.18
C VAL A 68 -8.67 5.43 -7.39
N LEU A 69 -9.44 5.61 -6.33
CA LEU A 69 -10.89 5.57 -6.45
C LEU A 69 -11.46 6.80 -7.13
N ASP A 70 -10.84 7.95 -6.87
CA ASP A 70 -11.28 9.17 -7.53
C ASP A 70 -12.76 9.42 -7.29
N VAL A 71 -13.18 9.26 -6.03
CA VAL A 71 -14.59 9.31 -5.71
C VAL A 71 -15.24 10.65 -6.00
N TYR A 72 -14.45 11.70 -6.10
CA TYR A 72 -15.00 13.03 -6.34
C TYR A 72 -15.36 13.29 -7.79
N LYS A 73 -14.95 12.42 -8.67
CA LYS A 73 -15.17 12.63 -10.08
C LYS A 73 -16.60 12.44 -10.48
N ASN A 74 -17.34 11.68 -9.71
CA ASN A 74 -18.72 11.33 -10.04
C ASN A 74 -19.76 12.13 -9.27
N ILE A 75 -19.37 13.20 -8.68
CA ILE A 75 -20.28 14.04 -7.91
C ILE A 75 -20.90 15.13 -8.75
#